data_f82ef2de3ab73b267347a7d9c82c8e06
#
_entry.id   f82ef2de3ab73b267347a7d9c82c8e06
#
_cell.length_a   1.000
_cell.length_b   1.000
_cell.length_c   1.000
_cell.angle_alpha   90.00
_cell.angle_beta   90.00
_cell.angle_gamma   90.00
#
_symmetry.space_group_name_H-M   'P 1'
#
loop_
_entity.id
_entity.type
_entity.pdbx_description
1 polymer ?
#
loop_
_entity_poly.entity_id
_entity_poly.type
_entity_poly.pdbx_seq_one_letter_code
_entity_poly.pdbx_strand_id
1 'polypeptide(L)'
;MAWRDMTEQELTRPEARLGGALLWVVLAAAVVCLVAIGGALLAFDQLRVIGIRYMIAVGFAGLWSAVFVAMTLLRLPATPPVASAGFIAWIVYRFAVAMWSQAGWPLAVDLWAEAVLAAGFCGYMADGVRPNAYYRRLLPAA
;
A
#
# COMPACT_ATOMS: atom_id res chain seq x y z
N MET A 1 -2.50 2.24 22.92
CA MET A 1 -2.39 3.71 22.92
C MET A 1 -3.80 4.27 22.83
N ALA A 2 -4.21 5.17 23.71
CA ALA A 2 -5.54 5.80 23.62
C ALA A 2 -5.50 6.91 22.56
N TRP A 3 -6.58 7.06 21.80
CA TRP A 3 -6.72 8.07 20.74
C TRP A 3 -7.83 9.04 21.12
N ARG A 4 -7.67 10.32 20.78
CA ARG A 4 -8.68 11.35 20.94
C ARG A 4 -8.90 12.11 19.63
N ASP A 5 -10.09 12.67 19.45
CA ASP A 5 -10.40 13.54 18.33
C ASP A 5 -9.56 14.84 18.36
N MET A 6 -9.17 15.28 17.18
CA MET A 6 -8.46 16.56 17.00
C MET A 6 -9.44 17.73 17.15
N THR A 7 -8.99 18.78 17.82
CA THR A 7 -9.69 20.07 17.84
C THR A 7 -9.49 20.80 16.52
N GLU A 8 -10.34 21.81 16.22
CA GLU A 8 -10.21 22.59 14.99
C GLU A 8 -8.84 23.27 14.86
N GLN A 9 -8.27 23.75 15.96
CA GLN A 9 -6.93 24.36 15.97
C GLN A 9 -5.83 23.33 15.63
N GLU A 10 -6.00 22.08 16.01
CA GLU A 10 -5.04 21.00 15.74
C GLU A 10 -5.07 20.50 14.31
N LEU A 11 -6.13 20.76 13.55
CA LEU A 11 -6.22 20.43 12.12
C LEU A 11 -5.19 21.21 11.26
N THR A 12 -4.62 22.29 11.78
CA THR A 12 -3.55 23.04 11.11
C THR A 12 -2.16 22.43 11.31
N ARG A 13 -2.01 21.48 12.22
CA ARG A 13 -0.73 20.83 12.54
C ARG A 13 -0.15 20.08 11.33
N PRO A 14 1.18 20.00 11.24
CA PRO A 14 1.85 19.31 10.13
C PRO A 14 1.49 17.82 10.04
N GLU A 15 1.10 17.18 11.15
CA GLU A 15 0.67 15.78 11.20
C GLU A 15 -0.66 15.55 10.48
N ALA A 16 -1.54 16.55 10.45
CA ALA A 16 -2.82 16.51 9.75
C ALA A 16 -2.69 16.76 8.24
N ARG A 17 -1.49 17.06 7.75
CA ARG A 17 -1.21 17.30 6.32
C ARG A 17 -0.51 16.10 5.70
N LEU A 18 -0.74 15.92 4.40
CA LEU A 18 0.01 14.93 3.64
C LEU A 18 1.50 15.32 3.61
N GLY A 19 2.34 14.52 4.26
CA GLY A 19 3.77 14.82 4.38
C GLY A 19 4.55 13.72 5.10
N GLY A 20 5.86 13.91 5.27
CA GLY A 20 6.74 12.94 5.90
C GLY A 20 6.68 11.57 5.23
N ALA A 21 6.75 10.50 6.02
CA ALA A 21 6.73 9.13 5.50
C ALA A 21 5.48 8.81 4.68
N LEU A 22 4.31 9.35 5.07
CA LEU A 22 3.06 9.12 4.35
C LEU A 22 3.12 9.67 2.91
N LEU A 23 3.73 10.85 2.70
CA LEU A 23 3.92 11.40 1.37
C LEU A 23 4.78 10.49 0.49
N TRP A 24 5.89 9.97 1.03
CA TRP A 24 6.76 9.05 0.28
C TRP A 24 6.06 7.75 -0.10
N VAL A 25 5.23 7.20 0.79
CA VAL A 25 4.43 6.01 0.50
C VAL A 25 3.43 6.30 -0.63
N VAL A 26 2.76 7.45 -0.61
CA VAL A 26 1.81 7.84 -1.66
C VAL A 26 2.50 8.08 -3.00
N LEU A 27 3.67 8.73 -2.99
CA LEU A 27 4.48 8.92 -4.20
C LEU A 27 4.95 7.58 -4.78
N ALA A 28 5.42 6.67 -3.93
CA ALA A 28 5.81 5.33 -4.37
C ALA A 28 4.62 4.58 -4.99
N ALA A 29 3.44 4.63 -4.36
CA ALA A 29 2.23 4.04 -4.91
C ALA A 29 1.82 4.67 -6.26
N ALA A 30 1.94 6.00 -6.40
CA ALA A 30 1.66 6.68 -7.67
C ALA A 30 2.62 6.23 -8.77
N VAL A 31 3.91 6.08 -8.47
CA VAL A 31 4.90 5.55 -9.42
C VAL A 31 4.57 4.11 -9.80
N VAL A 32 4.25 3.25 -8.85
CA VAL A 32 3.83 1.85 -9.14
C VAL A 32 2.60 1.83 -10.03
N CYS A 33 1.61 2.68 -9.77
CA CYS A 33 0.41 2.81 -10.58
C CYS A 33 0.77 3.19 -12.04
N LEU A 34 1.59 4.22 -12.23
CA LEU A 34 2.00 4.70 -13.55
C LEU A 34 2.81 3.64 -14.32
N VAL A 35 3.75 2.97 -13.64
CA VAL A 35 4.55 1.91 -14.23
C VAL A 35 3.69 0.70 -14.61
N ALA A 36 2.75 0.31 -13.76
CA ALA A 36 1.85 -0.81 -14.04
C ALA A 36 0.92 -0.50 -15.23
N ILE A 37 0.32 0.68 -15.27
CA ILE A 37 -0.55 1.11 -16.37
C ILE A 37 0.28 1.27 -17.66
N GLY A 38 1.40 1.98 -17.60
CA GLY A 38 2.29 2.18 -18.74
C GLY A 38 2.83 0.86 -19.29
N GLY A 39 3.28 -0.04 -18.41
CA GLY A 39 3.74 -1.37 -18.77
C GLY A 39 2.62 -2.23 -19.39
N ALA A 40 1.41 -2.16 -18.83
CA ALA A 40 0.27 -2.86 -19.41
C ALA A 40 -0.11 -2.34 -20.81
N LEU A 41 -0.02 -1.03 -21.05
CA LEU A 41 -0.35 -0.43 -22.34
C LEU A 41 0.74 -0.64 -23.39
N LEU A 42 2.01 -0.51 -23.00
CA LEU A 42 3.14 -0.55 -23.93
C LEU A 42 3.66 -1.97 -24.20
N ALA A 43 3.48 -2.90 -23.27
CA ALA A 43 4.03 -4.24 -23.32
C ALA A 43 2.96 -5.34 -23.17
N PHE A 44 1.70 -5.05 -23.53
CA PHE A 44 0.59 -5.99 -23.35
C PHE A 44 0.84 -7.36 -24.01
N ASP A 45 1.32 -7.35 -25.24
CA ASP A 45 1.61 -8.59 -25.95
C ASP A 45 2.73 -9.40 -25.29
N GLN A 46 3.75 -8.73 -24.77
CA GLN A 46 4.84 -9.37 -24.03
C GLN A 46 4.34 -9.95 -22.71
N LEU A 47 3.52 -9.21 -21.95
CA LEU A 47 2.91 -9.69 -20.72
C LEU A 47 2.02 -10.92 -20.96
N ARG A 48 1.30 -10.94 -22.09
CA ARG A 48 0.48 -12.07 -22.50
C ARG A 48 1.32 -13.33 -22.76
N VAL A 49 2.49 -13.18 -23.36
CA VAL A 49 3.44 -14.28 -23.63
C VAL A 49 4.08 -14.81 -22.34
N ILE A 50 4.43 -13.90 -21.40
CA ILE A 50 5.03 -14.28 -20.12
C ILE A 50 4.02 -15.08 -19.25
N GLY A 51 2.73 -14.79 -19.36
CA GLY A 51 1.66 -15.58 -18.80
C GLY A 51 0.73 -14.84 -17.83
N ILE A 52 -0.41 -15.46 -17.61
CA ILE A 52 -1.54 -14.90 -16.84
C ILE A 52 -1.16 -14.45 -15.42
N ARG A 53 -0.22 -15.13 -14.77
CA ARG A 53 0.22 -14.78 -13.40
C ARG A 53 0.84 -13.38 -13.35
N TYR A 54 1.66 -13.03 -14.32
CA TYR A 54 2.26 -11.70 -14.40
C TYR A 54 1.21 -10.64 -14.72
N MET A 55 0.26 -10.95 -15.59
CA MET A 55 -0.86 -10.05 -15.88
C MET A 55 -1.68 -9.76 -14.62
N ILE A 56 -1.98 -10.79 -13.81
CA ILE A 56 -2.69 -10.63 -12.53
C ILE A 56 -1.86 -9.77 -11.58
N ALA A 57 -0.55 -10.02 -11.44
CA ALA A 57 0.32 -9.26 -10.56
C ALA A 57 0.38 -7.77 -10.95
N VAL A 58 0.61 -7.47 -12.23
CA VAL A 58 0.66 -6.09 -12.74
C VAL A 58 -0.69 -5.40 -12.60
N GLY A 59 -1.79 -6.09 -12.96
CA GLY A 59 -3.15 -5.57 -12.81
C GLY A 59 -3.51 -5.28 -11.37
N PHE A 60 -3.18 -6.20 -10.45
CA PHE A 60 -3.41 -5.99 -9.03
C PHE A 60 -2.59 -4.81 -8.49
N ALA A 61 -1.28 -4.77 -8.76
CA ALA A 61 -0.40 -3.70 -8.29
C ALA A 61 -0.87 -2.32 -8.81
N GLY A 62 -1.22 -2.21 -10.08
CA GLY A 62 -1.71 -0.98 -10.68
C GLY A 62 -3.04 -0.52 -10.10
N LEU A 63 -4.04 -1.41 -10.07
CA LEU A 63 -5.37 -1.10 -9.54
C LEU A 63 -5.31 -0.73 -8.06
N TRP A 64 -4.57 -1.54 -7.26
CA TRP A 64 -4.47 -1.30 -5.83
C TRP A 64 -3.78 0.02 -5.51
N SER A 65 -2.68 0.32 -6.20
CA SER A 65 -1.99 1.59 -6.05
C SER A 65 -2.87 2.78 -6.45
N ALA A 66 -3.66 2.65 -7.53
CA ALA A 66 -4.61 3.69 -7.94
C ALA A 66 -5.69 3.92 -6.86
N VAL A 67 -6.28 2.84 -6.33
CA VAL A 67 -7.27 2.92 -5.24
C VAL A 67 -6.67 3.59 -4.01
N PHE A 68 -5.46 3.18 -3.59
CA PHE A 68 -4.79 3.77 -2.44
C PHE A 68 -4.53 5.27 -2.62
N VAL A 69 -3.99 5.67 -3.78
CA VAL A 69 -3.74 7.09 -4.09
C VAL A 69 -5.05 7.87 -4.10
N ALA A 70 -6.09 7.38 -4.78
CA ALA A 70 -7.38 8.05 -4.85
C ALA A 70 -8.01 8.22 -3.45
N MET A 71 -8.05 7.16 -2.64
CA MET A 71 -8.57 7.21 -1.27
C MET A 71 -7.77 8.17 -0.39
N THR A 72 -6.44 8.25 -0.59
CA THR A 72 -5.58 9.19 0.13
C THR A 72 -5.88 10.63 -0.23
N LEU A 73 -6.02 10.95 -1.52
CA LEU A 73 -6.35 12.29 -1.98
C LEU A 73 -7.73 12.73 -1.48
N LEU A 74 -8.68 11.80 -1.44
CA LEU A 74 -10.03 12.03 -0.89
C LEU A 74 -10.08 12.01 0.65
N ARG A 75 -8.96 11.73 1.32
CA ARG A 75 -8.84 11.65 2.79
C ARG A 75 -9.87 10.72 3.43
N LEU A 76 -10.12 9.58 2.81
CA LEU A 76 -11.12 8.65 3.32
C LEU A 76 -10.63 7.96 4.61
N PRO A 77 -11.43 7.92 5.69
CA PRO A 77 -11.03 7.28 6.95
C PRO A 77 -10.84 5.76 6.83
N ALA A 78 -11.41 5.16 5.80
CA ALA A 78 -11.24 3.74 5.47
C ALA A 78 -9.89 3.44 4.75
N THR A 79 -9.09 4.45 4.37
CA THR A 79 -7.83 4.24 3.65
C THR A 79 -6.85 3.31 4.40
N PRO A 80 -6.57 3.48 5.71
CA PRO A 80 -5.64 2.61 6.40
C PRO A 80 -6.00 1.12 6.37
N PRO A 81 -7.22 0.69 6.75
CA PRO A 81 -7.56 -0.73 6.70
C PRO A 81 -7.63 -1.28 5.28
N VAL A 82 -8.10 -0.48 4.31
CA VAL A 82 -8.16 -0.89 2.90
C VAL A 82 -6.75 -1.06 2.34
N ALA A 83 -5.83 -0.14 2.60
CA ALA A 83 -4.44 -0.24 2.17
C ALA A 83 -3.74 -1.48 2.78
N SER A 84 -3.95 -1.73 4.08
CA SER A 84 -3.41 -2.92 4.75
C SER A 84 -3.98 -4.21 4.17
N ALA A 85 -5.27 -4.28 3.88
CA ALA A 85 -5.91 -5.44 3.26
C ALA A 85 -5.29 -5.78 1.89
N GLY A 86 -4.93 -4.78 1.10
CA GLY A 86 -4.27 -5.00 -0.17
C GLY A 86 -2.85 -5.56 -0.05
N PHE A 87 -2.06 -5.06 0.90
CA PHE A 87 -0.76 -5.66 1.15
C PHE A 87 -0.87 -7.10 1.63
N ILE A 88 -1.83 -7.39 2.51
CA ILE A 88 -2.08 -8.78 2.96
C ILE A 88 -2.48 -9.66 1.75
N ALA A 89 -3.40 -9.19 0.92
CA ALA A 89 -3.81 -9.92 -0.28
C ALA A 89 -2.63 -10.16 -1.25
N TRP A 90 -1.75 -9.16 -1.41
CA TRP A 90 -0.52 -9.29 -2.18
C TRP A 90 0.39 -10.39 -1.64
N ILE A 91 0.67 -10.38 -0.34
CA ILE A 91 1.53 -11.38 0.29
C ILE A 91 0.92 -12.79 0.14
N VAL A 92 -0.39 -12.93 0.38
CA VAL A 92 -1.09 -14.23 0.19
C VAL A 92 -0.95 -14.72 -1.26
N TYR A 93 -1.15 -13.83 -2.24
CA TYR A 93 -0.96 -14.15 -3.66
C TYR A 93 0.48 -14.60 -3.95
N ARG A 94 1.47 -13.87 -3.45
CA ARG A 94 2.90 -14.20 -3.64
C ARG A 94 3.25 -15.56 -3.03
N PHE A 95 2.75 -15.87 -1.82
CA PHE A 95 2.92 -17.18 -1.20
C PHE A 95 2.28 -18.29 -2.04
N ALA A 96 1.05 -18.10 -2.51
CA ALA A 96 0.37 -19.09 -3.34
C ALA A 96 1.14 -19.38 -4.64
N VAL A 97 1.67 -18.32 -5.29
CA VAL A 97 2.50 -18.47 -6.51
C VAL A 97 3.81 -19.19 -6.19
N ALA A 98 4.47 -18.86 -5.08
CA ALA A 98 5.72 -19.50 -4.66
C ALA A 98 5.54 -21.00 -4.38
N MET A 99 4.50 -21.36 -3.67
CA MET A 99 4.17 -22.78 -3.40
C MET A 99 3.86 -23.54 -4.69
N TRP A 100 3.09 -22.95 -5.58
CA TRP A 100 2.72 -23.58 -6.84
C TRP A 100 3.90 -23.78 -7.80
N SER A 101 4.83 -22.82 -7.82
CA SER A 101 5.99 -22.87 -8.72
C SER A 101 7.15 -23.71 -8.17
N GLN A 102 7.01 -24.32 -6.99
CA GLN A 102 8.09 -24.99 -6.28
C GLN A 102 9.38 -24.15 -6.24
N ALA A 103 9.21 -22.88 -6.03
CA ALA A 103 10.27 -21.89 -6.09
C ALA A 103 11.33 -22.16 -5.02
N GLY A 104 12.58 -22.10 -5.45
CA GLY A 104 13.72 -22.36 -4.59
C GLY A 104 13.99 -21.22 -3.58
N TRP A 105 15.03 -21.42 -2.75
CA TRP A 105 15.43 -20.55 -1.66
C TRP A 105 15.53 -19.04 -1.98
N PRO A 106 16.00 -18.58 -3.15
CA PRO A 106 16.05 -17.14 -3.44
C PRO A 106 14.68 -16.45 -3.38
N LEU A 107 13.65 -17.09 -3.93
CA LEU A 107 12.29 -16.53 -3.87
C LEU A 107 11.73 -16.50 -2.45
N ALA A 108 12.13 -17.43 -1.60
CA ALA A 108 11.73 -17.43 -0.20
C ALA A 108 12.29 -16.20 0.55
N VAL A 109 13.54 -15.81 0.28
CA VAL A 109 14.17 -14.62 0.89
C VAL A 109 13.42 -13.35 0.46
N ASP A 110 13.15 -13.19 -0.84
CA ASP A 110 12.40 -12.03 -1.35
C ASP A 110 11.00 -11.94 -0.73
N LEU A 111 10.33 -13.07 -0.61
CA LEU A 111 9.00 -13.15 -0.02
C LEU A 111 8.98 -12.75 1.46
N TRP A 112 9.99 -13.17 2.23
CA TRP A 112 10.15 -12.74 3.62
C TRP A 112 10.42 -11.24 3.73
N ALA A 113 11.24 -10.68 2.87
CA ALA A 113 11.50 -9.25 2.83
C ALA A 113 10.21 -8.46 2.52
N GLU A 114 9.45 -8.90 1.51
CA GLU A 114 8.14 -8.32 1.18
C GLU A 114 7.16 -8.41 2.37
N ALA A 115 7.11 -9.55 3.07
CA ALA A 115 6.22 -9.76 4.21
C ALA A 115 6.59 -8.84 5.39
N VAL A 116 7.87 -8.65 5.68
CA VAL A 116 8.35 -7.72 6.73
C VAL A 116 7.98 -6.28 6.37
N LEU A 117 8.20 -5.87 5.12
CA LEU A 117 7.80 -4.52 4.64
C LEU A 117 6.29 -4.31 4.73
N ALA A 118 5.49 -5.31 4.33
CA ALA A 118 4.04 -5.27 4.43
C ALA A 118 3.58 -5.17 5.90
N ALA A 119 4.18 -5.94 6.80
CA ALA A 119 3.88 -5.87 8.24
C ALA A 119 4.22 -4.48 8.82
N GLY A 120 5.39 -3.93 8.48
CA GLY A 120 5.79 -2.58 8.87
C GLY A 120 4.83 -1.51 8.35
N PHE A 121 4.42 -1.61 7.08
CA PHE A 121 3.43 -0.72 6.49
C PHE A 121 2.07 -0.83 7.19
N CYS A 122 1.57 -2.05 7.43
CA CYS A 122 0.29 -2.27 8.13
C CYS A 122 0.33 -1.68 9.55
N GLY A 123 1.42 -1.92 10.30
CA GLY A 123 1.61 -1.32 11.62
C GLY A 123 1.65 0.21 11.56
N TYR A 124 2.36 0.78 10.59
CA TYR A 124 2.39 2.23 10.39
C TYR A 124 1.00 2.80 10.07
N MET A 125 0.21 2.12 9.23
CA MET A 125 -1.14 2.57 8.88
C MET A 125 -2.14 2.40 10.02
N ALA A 126 -1.97 1.39 10.89
CA ALA A 126 -2.84 1.15 12.04
C ALA A 126 -2.57 2.12 13.20
N ASP A 127 -1.29 2.23 13.60
CA ASP A 127 -0.90 2.90 14.85
C ASP A 127 -0.04 4.16 14.63
N GLY A 128 0.30 4.49 13.39
CA GLY A 128 1.08 5.68 13.09
C GLY A 128 0.31 6.97 13.41
N VAL A 129 0.97 7.91 14.07
CA VAL A 129 0.36 9.21 14.43
C VAL A 129 -0.10 9.94 13.17
N ARG A 130 0.73 10.00 12.14
CA ARG A 130 0.41 10.74 10.92
C ARG A 130 -0.75 10.14 10.11
N PRO A 131 -0.82 8.82 9.82
CA PRO A 131 -2.00 8.24 9.18
C PRO A 131 -3.29 8.48 9.97
N ASN A 132 -3.26 8.32 11.28
CA ASN A 132 -4.44 8.55 12.12
C ASN A 132 -4.85 10.03 12.15
N ALA A 133 -3.91 10.97 12.24
CA ALA A 133 -4.19 12.40 12.15
C ALA A 133 -4.72 12.80 10.76
N TYR A 134 -4.11 12.29 9.69
CA TYR A 134 -4.46 12.65 8.30
C TYR A 134 -5.81 12.10 7.86
N TYR A 135 -6.07 10.80 8.12
CA TYR A 135 -7.27 10.12 7.63
C TYR A 135 -8.42 10.16 8.63
N ARG A 136 -8.14 10.02 9.93
CA ARG A 136 -9.15 9.84 10.98
C ARG A 136 -9.30 11.04 11.89
N ARG A 137 -8.44 12.04 11.77
CA ARG A 137 -8.38 13.22 12.65
C ARG A 137 -8.18 12.85 14.12
N LEU A 138 -7.36 11.83 14.38
CA LEU A 138 -7.07 11.32 15.71
C LEU A 138 -5.63 11.67 16.12
N LEU A 139 -5.44 12.06 17.38
CA LEU A 139 -4.13 12.21 18.00
C LEU A 139 -4.01 11.30 19.23
N PRO A 140 -2.78 10.90 19.64
CA PRO A 140 -2.57 10.21 20.89
C PRO A 140 -3.12 11.05 22.05
N ALA A 141 -3.86 10.41 22.96
CA ALA A 141 -4.22 11.03 24.23
C ALA A 141 -2.95 11.19 25.07
N ALA A 142 -2.74 12.39 25.65
CA ALA A 142 -1.59 12.68 26.51
C ALA A 142 -1.67 11.87 27.81
#